data_057549130f21bf67d6f5a0382d031d9c
#
_entry.id   057549130f21bf67d6f5a0382d031d9c
#
_cell.length_a   1.000
_cell.length_b   1.000
_cell.length_c   1.000
_cell.angle_alpha   90.00
_cell.angle_beta   90.00
_cell.angle_gamma   90.00
#
_symmetry.space_group_name_H-M   'P 1'
#
loop_
_entity.id
_entity.type
_entity.pdbx_description
1 polymer ?
#
loop_
_entity_poly.entity_id
_entity_poly.type
_entity_poly.pdbx_seq_one_letter_code
_entity_poly.pdbx_strand_id
1 'polypeptide(L)'
;MEYYVCIDIGGTAIKYGLVNRNGEFIDKASMPTEADLGGIGIVAKIKNIIMEYSKVQKLTGVAISTAGVIDYTDGSIKFALAIPNYTGTKLKEIIEEDFKLKCAVENDVNCIALGEMRLGAGKGKSSLFCMALGTSIGGCAVFDKKVIHGASNSAGEIAYMLIPGGNMHELVSTTRLVKDVANAKNLAVDEVNGKKIFAWAKQDDEISKNAIYRLMEHLADGIVNITSVFNPEMIILGGGIMAQTEYLQPIITQILKEKLQPNVYEKTEIAFAKLENDAGMLGALYNLLYC
;
A
#
# COMPACT_ATOMS: atom_id res chain seq x y z
N MET A 1 -23.76 18.53 -1.18
CA MET A 1 -22.38 18.04 -0.99
C MET A 1 -22.39 16.56 -1.32
N GLU A 2 -21.39 16.05 -2.05
CA GLU A 2 -21.32 14.63 -2.44
C GLU A 2 -20.53 13.86 -1.38
N TYR A 3 -21.05 12.69 -0.98
CA TYR A 3 -20.46 11.84 0.05
C TYR A 3 -20.25 10.42 -0.46
N TYR A 4 -19.14 9.84 -0.09
CA TYR A 4 -18.67 8.53 -0.55
C TYR A 4 -18.31 7.66 0.64
N VAL A 5 -18.63 6.39 0.57
CA VAL A 5 -18.09 5.40 1.49
C VAL A 5 -16.78 4.90 0.91
N CYS A 6 -15.69 5.13 1.63
CA CYS A 6 -14.36 4.66 1.26
C CYS A 6 -13.96 3.52 2.19
N ILE A 7 -13.50 2.41 1.63
CA ILE A 7 -13.18 1.17 2.35
C ILE A 7 -11.79 0.70 1.92
N ASP A 8 -10.95 0.35 2.89
CA ASP A 8 -9.61 -0.23 2.66
C ASP A 8 -9.54 -1.59 3.36
N ILE A 9 -9.49 -2.66 2.55
CA ILE A 9 -9.57 -4.06 3.00
C ILE A 9 -8.18 -4.65 3.03
N GLY A 10 -7.56 -4.65 4.21
CA GLY A 10 -6.31 -5.35 4.46
C GLY A 10 -6.51 -6.76 5.01
N GLY A 11 -5.46 -7.56 5.07
CA GLY A 11 -5.52 -8.92 5.60
C GLY A 11 -5.89 -9.03 7.09
N THR A 12 -5.68 -7.99 7.88
CA THR A 12 -5.92 -7.97 9.34
C THR A 12 -7.07 -7.06 9.75
N ALA A 13 -7.21 -5.92 9.09
CA ALA A 13 -8.23 -4.93 9.41
C ALA A 13 -8.86 -4.34 8.15
N ILE A 14 -10.15 -4.05 8.23
CA ILE A 14 -10.90 -3.23 7.28
C ILE A 14 -11.00 -1.83 7.89
N LYS A 15 -10.45 -0.83 7.20
CA LYS A 15 -10.63 0.58 7.52
C LYS A 15 -11.71 1.16 6.63
N TYR A 16 -12.52 2.04 7.15
CA TYR A 16 -13.61 2.62 6.36
C TYR A 16 -13.98 4.00 6.88
N GLY A 17 -14.58 4.80 6.02
CA GLY A 17 -15.03 6.13 6.39
C GLY A 17 -16.00 6.74 5.40
N LEU A 18 -16.73 7.74 5.88
CA LEU A 18 -17.54 8.65 5.08
C LEU A 18 -16.69 9.84 4.69
N VAL A 19 -16.51 10.06 3.40
CA VAL A 19 -15.58 11.06 2.85
C VAL A 19 -16.32 11.96 1.87
N ASN A 20 -16.03 13.26 1.87
CA ASN A 20 -16.55 14.15 0.86
C ASN A 20 -15.69 14.12 -0.42
N ARG A 21 -16.14 14.76 -1.49
CA ARG A 21 -15.43 14.81 -2.78
C ARG A 21 -14.00 15.37 -2.71
N ASN A 22 -13.69 16.16 -1.68
CA ASN A 22 -12.37 16.78 -1.51
C ASN A 22 -11.38 15.87 -0.75
N GLY A 23 -11.84 14.70 -0.26
CA GLY A 23 -11.03 13.78 0.55
C GLY A 23 -11.04 14.08 2.04
N GLU A 24 -11.98 14.92 2.51
CA GLU A 24 -12.13 15.19 3.94
C GLU A 24 -13.02 14.14 4.59
N PHE A 25 -12.53 13.53 5.65
CA PHE A 25 -13.30 12.56 6.43
C PHE A 25 -14.35 13.23 7.30
N ILE A 26 -15.59 12.79 7.16
CA ILE A 26 -16.69 13.16 8.06
C ILE A 26 -16.70 12.22 9.25
N ASP A 27 -16.45 10.94 8.99
CA ASP A 27 -16.32 9.88 10.00
C ASP A 27 -15.36 8.81 9.48
N LYS A 28 -14.65 8.15 10.39
CA LYS A 28 -13.81 6.99 10.05
C LYS A 28 -13.72 6.01 11.21
N ALA A 29 -13.68 4.73 10.86
CA ALA A 29 -13.57 3.63 11.80
C ALA A 29 -12.75 2.47 11.22
N SER A 30 -12.54 1.45 12.02
CA SER A 30 -11.92 0.21 11.59
C SER A 30 -12.53 -0.99 12.33
N MET A 31 -12.46 -2.15 11.69
CA MET A 31 -12.87 -3.42 12.29
C MET A 31 -11.89 -4.54 11.88
N PRO A 32 -11.82 -5.65 12.61
CA PRO A 32 -11.07 -6.83 12.18
C PRO A 32 -11.57 -7.35 10.83
N THR A 33 -10.64 -7.74 9.95
CA THR A 33 -10.99 -8.37 8.65
C THR A 33 -11.70 -9.69 8.89
N GLU A 34 -11.21 -10.49 9.86
CA GLU A 34 -11.68 -11.87 10.10
C GLU A 34 -11.62 -12.67 8.78
N ALA A 35 -10.41 -12.70 8.21
CA ALA A 35 -10.16 -13.26 6.88
C ALA A 35 -10.66 -14.71 6.72
N ASP A 36 -10.74 -15.46 7.81
CA ASP A 36 -11.25 -16.84 7.84
C ASP A 36 -12.72 -16.94 7.42
N LEU A 37 -13.49 -15.85 7.50
CA LEU A 37 -14.86 -15.78 6.98
C LEU A 37 -14.90 -15.78 5.45
N GLY A 38 -13.75 -15.63 4.79
CA GLY A 38 -13.60 -15.65 3.35
C GLY A 38 -14.29 -14.51 2.61
N GLY A 39 -14.31 -14.59 1.29
CA GLY A 39 -14.89 -13.55 0.44
C GLY A 39 -16.35 -13.22 0.78
N ILE A 40 -17.17 -14.20 1.13
CA ILE A 40 -18.58 -14.00 1.51
C ILE A 40 -18.68 -13.14 2.77
N GLY A 41 -17.84 -13.40 3.78
CA GLY A 41 -17.80 -12.62 5.02
C GLY A 41 -17.36 -11.18 4.77
N ILE A 42 -16.37 -10.99 3.90
CA ILE A 42 -15.91 -9.64 3.51
C ILE A 42 -17.04 -8.86 2.82
N VAL A 43 -17.72 -9.47 1.84
CA VAL A 43 -18.86 -8.84 1.16
C VAL A 43 -19.96 -8.45 2.16
N ALA A 44 -20.29 -9.31 3.11
CA ALA A 44 -21.28 -9.01 4.14
C ALA A 44 -20.88 -7.80 5.01
N LYS A 45 -19.60 -7.70 5.41
CA LYS A 45 -19.08 -6.54 6.16
C LYS A 45 -19.17 -5.25 5.35
N ILE A 46 -18.77 -5.28 4.08
CA ILE A 46 -18.87 -4.13 3.19
C ILE A 46 -20.32 -3.65 3.07
N LYS A 47 -21.26 -4.56 2.83
CA LYS A 47 -22.70 -4.24 2.75
C LYS A 47 -23.21 -3.59 4.04
N ASN A 48 -22.82 -4.10 5.19
CA ASN A 48 -23.19 -3.53 6.50
C ASN A 48 -22.64 -2.10 6.66
N ILE A 49 -21.37 -1.86 6.32
CA ILE A 49 -20.77 -0.52 6.35
C ILE A 49 -21.56 0.47 5.49
N ILE A 50 -21.89 0.07 4.24
CA ILE A 50 -22.65 0.92 3.31
C ILE A 50 -24.05 1.20 3.87
N MET A 51 -24.74 0.18 4.41
CA MET A 51 -26.06 0.33 5.00
C MET A 51 -26.06 1.31 6.19
N GLU A 52 -25.07 1.21 7.07
CA GLU A 52 -24.99 2.11 8.24
C GLU A 52 -24.78 3.57 7.81
N TYR A 53 -23.86 3.83 6.87
CA TYR A 53 -23.67 5.20 6.37
C TYR A 53 -24.88 5.70 5.55
N SER A 54 -25.59 4.83 4.86
CA SER A 54 -26.81 5.18 4.11
C SER A 54 -27.97 5.67 5.00
N LYS A 55 -27.98 5.26 6.29
CA LYS A 55 -28.99 5.73 7.26
C LYS A 55 -28.79 7.19 7.67
N VAL A 56 -27.55 7.66 7.66
CA VAL A 56 -27.18 8.99 8.15
C VAL A 56 -26.91 10.00 7.05
N GLN A 57 -26.58 9.51 5.83
CA GLN A 57 -26.21 10.38 4.72
C GLN A 57 -26.61 9.79 3.36
N LYS A 58 -27.10 10.63 2.44
CA LYS A 58 -27.28 10.23 1.05
C LYS A 58 -25.93 10.03 0.40
N LEU A 59 -25.63 8.79 0.00
CA LEU A 59 -24.36 8.41 -0.63
C LEU A 59 -24.39 8.69 -2.14
N THR A 60 -23.24 9.05 -2.68
CA THR A 60 -23.01 9.27 -4.12
C THR A 60 -22.29 8.07 -4.77
N GLY A 61 -21.48 7.34 -4.02
CA GLY A 61 -20.75 6.17 -4.50
C GLY A 61 -19.95 5.45 -3.41
N VAL A 62 -19.36 4.33 -3.79
CA VAL A 62 -18.55 3.47 -2.93
C VAL A 62 -17.18 3.27 -3.58
N ALA A 63 -16.13 3.51 -2.83
CA ALA A 63 -14.74 3.38 -3.28
C ALA A 63 -14.01 2.33 -2.42
N ILE A 64 -13.48 1.30 -3.05
CA ILE A 64 -12.89 0.15 -2.36
C ILE A 64 -11.43 -0.03 -2.77
N SER A 65 -10.56 -0.01 -1.79
CA SER A 65 -9.18 -0.48 -1.81
C SER A 65 -9.16 -1.90 -1.25
N THR A 66 -8.49 -2.84 -1.90
CA THR A 66 -8.41 -4.21 -1.38
C THR A 66 -7.11 -4.90 -1.77
N ALA A 67 -6.62 -5.77 -0.90
CA ALA A 67 -5.50 -6.66 -1.20
C ALA A 67 -5.85 -7.64 -2.33
N GLY A 68 -4.89 -7.92 -3.20
CA GLY A 68 -5.00 -8.87 -4.32
C GLY A 68 -4.86 -8.20 -5.69
N VAL A 69 -4.84 -9.04 -6.72
CA VAL A 69 -4.86 -8.61 -8.13
C VAL A 69 -6.30 -8.34 -8.54
N ILE A 70 -6.59 -7.11 -8.92
CA ILE A 70 -7.94 -6.65 -9.27
C ILE A 70 -8.03 -6.44 -10.79
N ASP A 71 -9.11 -6.90 -11.39
CA ASP A 71 -9.46 -6.44 -12.72
C ASP A 71 -10.02 -5.02 -12.62
N TYR A 72 -9.22 -4.04 -13.01
CA TYR A 72 -9.60 -2.63 -12.88
C TYR A 72 -10.81 -2.25 -13.76
N THR A 73 -11.14 -3.06 -14.78
CA THR A 73 -12.25 -2.78 -15.69
C THR A 73 -13.61 -3.14 -15.10
N ASP A 74 -13.72 -4.31 -14.45
CA ASP A 74 -14.96 -4.81 -13.87
C ASP A 74 -14.95 -4.89 -12.33
N GLY A 75 -13.82 -4.57 -11.68
CA GLY A 75 -13.68 -4.58 -10.22
C GLY A 75 -13.77 -5.98 -9.59
N SER A 76 -13.49 -7.03 -10.37
CA SER A 76 -13.45 -8.40 -9.86
C SER A 76 -12.08 -8.75 -9.27
N ILE A 77 -12.08 -9.61 -8.27
CA ILE A 77 -10.87 -10.10 -7.62
C ILE A 77 -10.29 -11.25 -8.45
N LYS A 78 -9.24 -10.99 -9.23
CA LYS A 78 -8.61 -12.02 -10.07
C LYS A 78 -7.83 -13.03 -9.25
N PHE A 79 -7.14 -12.55 -8.21
CA PHE A 79 -6.33 -13.39 -7.35
C PHE A 79 -6.11 -12.72 -5.99
N ALA A 80 -6.32 -13.48 -4.91
CA ALA A 80 -6.04 -13.03 -3.54
C ALA A 80 -5.55 -14.21 -2.70
N LEU A 81 -4.48 -13.99 -1.93
CA LEU A 81 -3.92 -14.98 -0.99
C LEU A 81 -4.32 -14.69 0.46
N ALA A 82 -4.49 -13.41 0.80
CA ALA A 82 -4.71 -12.99 2.18
C ALA A 82 -6.11 -13.33 2.72
N ILE A 83 -7.08 -13.57 1.84
CA ILE A 83 -8.48 -13.85 2.19
C ILE A 83 -8.93 -15.10 1.45
N PRO A 84 -9.26 -16.20 2.15
CA PRO A 84 -9.76 -17.42 1.53
C PRO A 84 -11.02 -17.20 0.69
N ASN A 85 -11.17 -17.90 -0.42
CA ASN A 85 -12.36 -17.85 -1.27
C ASN A 85 -12.76 -16.42 -1.73
N TYR A 86 -11.78 -15.52 -1.81
CA TYR A 86 -12.02 -14.15 -2.28
C TYR A 86 -11.78 -14.01 -3.79
N THR A 87 -10.90 -14.83 -4.35
CA THR A 87 -10.68 -14.92 -5.80
C THR A 87 -11.99 -15.25 -6.54
N GLY A 88 -12.26 -14.52 -7.61
CA GLY A 88 -13.49 -14.64 -8.42
C GLY A 88 -14.66 -13.79 -7.90
N THR A 89 -14.52 -13.09 -6.77
CA THR A 89 -15.58 -12.21 -6.24
C THR A 89 -15.74 -11.00 -7.16
N LYS A 90 -16.94 -10.80 -7.71
CA LYS A 90 -17.30 -9.63 -8.53
C LYS A 90 -17.78 -8.48 -7.65
N LEU A 91 -16.85 -7.91 -6.90
CA LEU A 91 -17.18 -7.01 -5.81
C LEU A 91 -17.91 -5.75 -6.28
N LYS A 92 -17.46 -5.13 -7.38
CA LYS A 92 -18.12 -3.96 -7.97
C LYS A 92 -19.56 -4.27 -8.39
N GLU A 93 -19.76 -5.37 -9.15
CA GLU A 93 -21.09 -5.80 -9.63
C GLU A 93 -22.06 -6.00 -8.44
N ILE A 94 -21.62 -6.73 -7.40
CA ILE A 94 -22.42 -6.97 -6.19
C ILE A 94 -22.87 -5.67 -5.52
N ILE A 95 -21.95 -4.72 -5.36
CA ILE A 95 -22.25 -3.45 -4.66
C ILE A 95 -23.16 -2.56 -5.54
N GLU A 96 -22.90 -2.47 -6.85
CA GLU A 96 -23.73 -1.68 -7.76
C GLU A 96 -25.15 -2.26 -7.88
N GLU A 97 -25.31 -3.58 -7.90
CA GLU A 97 -26.62 -4.24 -7.94
C GLU A 97 -27.43 -4.03 -6.66
N ASP A 98 -26.80 -4.17 -5.50
CA ASP A 98 -27.52 -4.11 -4.23
C ASP A 98 -27.91 -2.67 -3.82
N PHE A 99 -27.00 -1.72 -4.05
CA PHE A 99 -27.17 -0.36 -3.55
C PHE A 99 -27.54 0.67 -4.61
N LYS A 100 -27.45 0.33 -5.90
CA LYS A 100 -27.64 1.25 -7.02
C LYS A 100 -26.71 2.48 -6.92
N LEU A 101 -25.53 2.29 -6.38
CA LEU A 101 -24.48 3.29 -6.24
C LEU A 101 -23.33 2.95 -7.19
N LYS A 102 -22.68 3.97 -7.78
CA LYS A 102 -21.45 3.77 -8.53
C LYS A 102 -20.37 3.20 -7.59
N CYS A 103 -19.69 2.13 -8.02
CA CYS A 103 -18.61 1.51 -7.25
C CYS A 103 -17.33 1.44 -8.08
N ALA A 104 -16.19 1.69 -7.43
CA ALA A 104 -14.87 1.39 -7.98
C ALA A 104 -14.09 0.52 -6.98
N VAL A 105 -13.37 -0.45 -7.51
CA VAL A 105 -12.51 -1.36 -6.74
C VAL A 105 -11.12 -1.33 -7.35
N GLU A 106 -10.10 -1.19 -6.50
CA GLU A 106 -8.70 -1.14 -6.93
C GLU A 106 -7.79 -1.84 -5.90
N ASN A 107 -6.62 -2.25 -6.36
CA ASN A 107 -5.59 -2.82 -5.50
C ASN A 107 -5.15 -1.82 -4.41
N ASP A 108 -4.80 -2.34 -3.24
CA ASP A 108 -4.41 -1.54 -2.07
C ASP A 108 -3.17 -0.64 -2.31
N VAL A 109 -2.13 -1.16 -2.94
CA VAL A 109 -0.92 -0.36 -3.24
C VAL A 109 -1.19 0.65 -4.35
N ASN A 110 -2.02 0.31 -5.34
CA ASN A 110 -2.47 1.25 -6.37
C ASN A 110 -3.26 2.40 -5.74
N CYS A 111 -4.15 2.09 -4.80
CA CYS A 111 -4.86 3.12 -4.02
C CYS A 111 -3.89 3.99 -3.21
N ILE A 112 -2.91 3.41 -2.51
CA ILE A 112 -1.90 4.20 -1.79
C ILE A 112 -1.21 5.18 -2.75
N ALA A 113 -0.78 4.71 -3.92
CA ALA A 113 -0.12 5.54 -4.92
C ALA A 113 -1.00 6.69 -5.42
N LEU A 114 -2.27 6.41 -5.72
CA LEU A 114 -3.25 7.43 -6.15
C LEU A 114 -3.53 8.46 -5.05
N GLY A 115 -3.68 8.01 -3.81
CA GLY A 115 -3.87 8.89 -2.65
C GLY A 115 -2.69 9.84 -2.45
N GLU A 116 -1.47 9.27 -2.43
CA GLU A 116 -0.24 10.04 -2.29
C GLU A 116 0.00 11.00 -3.45
N MET A 117 -0.33 10.60 -4.67
CA MET A 117 -0.25 11.48 -5.84
C MET A 117 -1.21 12.66 -5.74
N ARG A 118 -2.39 12.47 -5.17
CA ARG A 118 -3.42 13.52 -5.13
C ARG A 118 -3.28 14.45 -3.93
N LEU A 119 -3.09 13.89 -2.75
CA LEU A 119 -3.18 14.60 -1.47
C LEU A 119 -1.90 14.52 -0.64
N GLY A 120 -1.00 13.60 -0.95
CA GLY A 120 0.19 13.29 -0.16
C GLY A 120 1.50 13.79 -0.76
N ALA A 121 2.53 12.96 -0.65
CA ALA A 121 3.90 13.28 -1.04
C ALA A 121 4.06 13.52 -2.55
N GLY A 122 3.27 12.84 -3.38
CA GLY A 122 3.31 12.93 -4.85
C GLY A 122 2.52 14.09 -5.44
N LYS A 123 1.95 14.98 -4.61
CA LYS A 123 1.15 16.10 -5.11
C LYS A 123 1.94 16.99 -6.08
N GLY A 124 1.36 17.18 -7.27
CA GLY A 124 1.96 17.99 -8.34
C GLY A 124 2.82 17.21 -9.33
N LYS A 125 3.13 15.93 -9.04
CA LYS A 125 3.86 15.04 -9.97
C LYS A 125 2.92 14.47 -11.02
N SER A 126 3.46 14.10 -12.17
CA SER A 126 2.74 13.38 -13.23
C SER A 126 3.11 11.90 -13.29
N SER A 127 4.31 11.54 -12.82
CA SER A 127 4.75 10.15 -12.71
C SER A 127 5.35 9.86 -11.34
N LEU A 128 5.03 8.69 -10.78
CA LEU A 128 5.64 8.20 -9.57
C LEU A 128 5.64 6.66 -9.52
N PHE A 129 6.50 6.12 -8.69
CA PHE A 129 6.43 4.72 -8.28
C PHE A 129 6.26 4.65 -6.76
N CYS A 130 5.19 4.03 -6.31
CA CYS A 130 4.95 3.80 -4.89
C CYS A 130 5.44 2.40 -4.50
N MET A 131 6.16 2.30 -3.39
CA MET A 131 6.60 1.04 -2.78
C MET A 131 6.03 0.98 -1.37
N ALA A 132 5.21 -0.04 -1.08
CA ALA A 132 4.59 -0.22 0.23
C ALA A 132 5.19 -1.44 0.95
N LEU A 133 5.95 -1.18 2.02
CA LEU A 133 6.58 -2.21 2.85
C LEU A 133 5.65 -2.61 4.00
N GLY A 134 5.15 -3.84 3.93
CA GLY A 134 4.33 -4.47 4.96
C GLY A 134 4.86 -5.86 5.33
N THR A 135 3.97 -6.83 5.49
CA THR A 135 4.31 -8.26 5.63
C THR A 135 5.11 -8.76 4.42
N SER A 136 4.83 -8.20 3.27
CA SER A 136 5.59 -8.30 2.02
C SER A 136 5.92 -6.90 1.53
N ILE A 137 6.26 -6.76 0.25
CA ILE A 137 6.41 -5.50 -0.43
C ILE A 137 5.53 -5.49 -1.68
N GLY A 138 4.78 -4.42 -1.89
CA GLY A 138 4.04 -4.18 -3.12
C GLY A 138 4.51 -2.90 -3.80
N GLY A 139 4.16 -2.73 -5.06
CA GLY A 139 4.50 -1.55 -5.82
C GLY A 139 3.37 -1.10 -6.74
N CYS A 140 3.40 0.16 -7.13
CA CYS A 140 2.50 0.74 -8.11
C CYS A 140 3.23 1.77 -8.97
N ALA A 141 3.15 1.60 -10.27
CA ALA A 141 3.62 2.57 -11.25
C ALA A 141 2.47 3.49 -11.67
N VAL A 142 2.68 4.80 -11.59
CA VAL A 142 1.74 5.82 -12.08
C VAL A 142 2.44 6.68 -13.14
N PHE A 143 1.84 6.79 -14.32
CA PHE A 143 2.31 7.62 -15.41
C PHE A 143 1.15 8.45 -15.97
N ASP A 144 1.38 9.73 -16.24
CA ASP A 144 0.34 10.68 -16.62
C ASP A 144 -0.87 10.66 -15.67
N LYS A 145 -0.59 10.52 -14.36
CA LYS A 145 -1.58 10.44 -13.28
C LYS A 145 -2.52 9.23 -13.36
N LYS A 146 -2.15 8.20 -14.11
CA LYS A 146 -2.89 6.96 -14.25
C LYS A 146 -2.04 5.78 -13.79
N VAL A 147 -2.68 4.84 -13.12
CA VAL A 147 -2.06 3.57 -12.74
C VAL A 147 -1.72 2.78 -14.00
N ILE A 148 -0.53 2.23 -14.04
CA ILE A 148 -0.13 1.24 -15.05
C ILE A 148 -0.50 -0.13 -14.52
N HIS A 149 -1.60 -0.70 -15.02
CA HIS A 149 -2.06 -2.03 -14.59
C HIS A 149 -1.31 -3.19 -15.29
N GLY A 150 -0.78 -2.93 -16.50
CA GLY A 150 -0.14 -3.98 -17.31
C GLY A 150 -1.14 -4.93 -17.95
N ALA A 151 -0.62 -5.90 -18.69
CA ALA A 151 -1.44 -6.83 -19.47
C ALA A 151 -2.28 -7.81 -18.62
N SER A 152 -1.85 -8.07 -17.40
CA SER A 152 -2.47 -9.04 -16.47
C SER A 152 -2.98 -8.40 -15.17
N ASN A 153 -3.09 -7.09 -15.12
CA ASN A 153 -3.44 -6.32 -13.91
C ASN A 153 -2.43 -6.50 -12.75
N SER A 154 -1.20 -6.90 -13.05
CA SER A 154 -0.15 -7.21 -12.06
C SER A 154 1.13 -6.39 -12.25
N ALA A 155 1.08 -5.27 -13.00
CA ALA A 155 2.20 -4.35 -13.02
C ALA A 155 2.42 -3.77 -11.61
N GLY A 156 3.68 -3.73 -11.18
CA GLY A 156 3.99 -3.31 -9.81
C GLY A 156 4.11 -4.45 -8.79
N GLU A 157 3.88 -5.70 -9.16
CA GLU A 157 4.12 -6.89 -8.31
C GLU A 157 5.63 -7.11 -8.07
N ILE A 158 6.28 -6.10 -7.47
CA ILE A 158 7.73 -6.06 -7.22
C ILE A 158 8.19 -7.06 -6.16
N ALA A 159 7.28 -7.68 -5.41
CA ALA A 159 7.61 -8.76 -4.50
C ALA A 159 8.43 -9.88 -5.18
N TYR A 160 8.14 -10.14 -6.44
CA TYR A 160 8.82 -11.16 -7.26
C TYR A 160 10.06 -10.63 -7.98
N MET A 161 10.37 -9.34 -7.90
CA MET A 161 11.57 -8.75 -8.50
C MET A 161 12.83 -9.34 -7.88
N LEU A 162 13.74 -9.85 -8.73
CA LEU A 162 15.03 -10.36 -8.29
C LEU A 162 15.99 -9.20 -8.00
N ILE A 163 16.65 -9.29 -6.86
CA ILE A 163 17.74 -8.44 -6.42
C ILE A 163 18.89 -9.32 -5.92
N PRO A 164 20.09 -8.80 -5.67
CA PRO A 164 21.17 -9.61 -5.14
C PRO A 164 20.77 -10.36 -3.86
N GLY A 165 20.87 -11.69 -3.91
CA GLY A 165 20.58 -12.57 -2.76
C GLY A 165 19.18 -13.18 -2.72
N GLY A 166 18.23 -12.79 -3.59
CA GLY A 166 16.88 -13.35 -3.63
C GLY A 166 15.85 -12.45 -4.31
N ASN A 167 14.61 -12.59 -3.95
CA ASN A 167 13.55 -11.69 -4.38
C ASN A 167 13.20 -10.64 -3.30
N MET A 168 12.50 -9.59 -3.69
CA MET A 168 12.17 -8.51 -2.76
C MET A 168 11.23 -8.96 -1.62
N HIS A 169 10.32 -9.91 -1.85
CA HIS A 169 9.47 -10.46 -0.78
C HIS A 169 10.30 -11.06 0.35
N GLU A 170 11.33 -11.81 0.00
CA GLU A 170 12.20 -12.50 0.96
C GLU A 170 13.15 -11.55 1.69
N LEU A 171 13.60 -10.49 1.02
CA LEU A 171 14.67 -9.62 1.50
C LEU A 171 14.19 -8.26 1.99
N VAL A 172 13.05 -7.76 1.49
CA VAL A 172 12.54 -6.41 1.76
C VAL A 172 11.12 -6.48 2.32
N SER A 173 11.01 -6.93 3.57
CA SER A 173 9.71 -6.99 4.25
C SER A 173 9.86 -6.83 5.77
N THR A 174 8.79 -6.39 6.44
CA THR A 174 8.75 -6.35 7.91
C THR A 174 8.95 -7.76 8.49
N THR A 175 8.39 -8.78 7.84
CA THR A 175 8.56 -10.17 8.25
C THR A 175 10.02 -10.60 8.25
N ARG A 176 10.78 -10.20 7.21
CA ARG A 176 12.22 -10.48 7.13
C ARG A 176 12.98 -9.78 8.25
N LEU A 177 12.75 -8.48 8.43
CA LEU A 177 13.40 -7.70 9.47
C LEU A 177 13.18 -8.30 10.87
N VAL A 178 11.95 -8.69 11.17
CA VAL A 178 11.60 -9.31 12.46
C VAL A 178 12.31 -10.64 12.65
N LYS A 179 12.29 -11.52 11.63
CA LYS A 179 13.00 -12.81 11.70
C LYS A 179 14.50 -12.66 11.89
N ASP A 180 15.13 -11.74 11.17
CA ASP A 180 16.58 -11.53 11.26
C ASP A 180 17.01 -11.07 12.66
N VAL A 181 16.26 -10.11 13.23
CA VAL A 181 16.56 -9.60 14.58
C VAL A 181 16.23 -10.63 15.65
N ALA A 182 15.10 -11.33 15.56
CA ALA A 182 14.73 -12.40 16.49
C ALA A 182 15.80 -13.49 16.54
N ASN A 183 16.23 -13.99 15.38
CA ASN A 183 17.28 -15.01 15.27
C ASN A 183 18.61 -14.52 15.85
N ALA A 184 19.04 -13.30 15.52
CA ALA A 184 20.31 -12.76 16.00
C ALA A 184 20.34 -12.48 17.52
N LYS A 185 19.17 -12.24 18.11
CA LYS A 185 19.00 -12.03 19.56
C LYS A 185 18.63 -13.31 20.32
N ASN A 186 18.43 -14.44 19.64
CA ASN A 186 17.91 -15.68 20.22
C ASN A 186 16.55 -15.50 20.93
N LEU A 187 15.65 -14.70 20.32
CA LEU A 187 14.28 -14.45 20.76
C LEU A 187 13.28 -15.21 19.90
N ALA A 188 12.09 -15.49 20.42
CA ALA A 188 10.99 -15.99 19.62
C ALA A 188 10.46 -14.88 18.67
N VAL A 189 9.98 -15.25 17.49
CA VAL A 189 9.55 -14.29 16.45
C VAL A 189 8.38 -13.43 16.93
N ASP A 190 7.49 -13.99 17.73
CA ASP A 190 6.33 -13.30 18.32
C ASP A 190 6.70 -12.30 19.43
N GLU A 191 7.90 -12.42 20.01
CA GLU A 191 8.43 -11.45 20.96
C GLU A 191 8.98 -10.19 20.29
N VAL A 192 9.19 -10.21 18.96
CA VAL A 192 9.83 -9.13 18.19
C VAL A 192 8.83 -8.53 17.20
N ASN A 193 8.87 -7.21 17.07
CA ASN A 193 8.11 -6.48 16.05
C ASN A 193 8.87 -5.23 15.60
N GLY A 194 8.41 -4.61 14.51
CA GLY A 194 9.08 -3.44 13.95
C GLY A 194 9.28 -2.31 14.97
N LYS A 195 8.29 -2.02 15.82
CA LYS A 195 8.39 -0.95 16.84
C LYS A 195 9.53 -1.22 17.83
N LYS A 196 9.65 -2.46 18.33
CA LYS A 196 10.74 -2.87 19.23
C LYS A 196 12.11 -2.75 18.56
N ILE A 197 12.23 -3.18 17.31
CA ILE A 197 13.49 -3.13 16.55
C ILE A 197 13.97 -1.69 16.42
N PHE A 198 13.11 -0.76 16.04
CA PHE A 198 13.48 0.66 15.94
C PHE A 198 13.75 1.29 17.32
N ALA A 199 13.04 0.87 18.38
CA ALA A 199 13.34 1.31 19.73
C ALA A 199 14.75 0.87 20.17
N TRP A 200 15.13 -0.39 19.90
CA TRP A 200 16.47 -0.90 20.18
C TRP A 200 17.54 -0.20 19.35
N ALA A 201 17.31 -0.01 18.05
CA ALA A 201 18.25 0.69 17.18
C ALA A 201 18.52 2.13 17.63
N LYS A 202 17.49 2.84 18.13
CA LYS A 202 17.63 4.19 18.71
C LYS A 202 18.37 4.21 20.06
N GLN A 203 18.56 3.05 20.69
CA GLN A 203 19.37 2.83 21.88
C GLN A 203 20.75 2.22 21.56
N ASP A 204 21.20 2.39 20.31
CA ASP A 204 22.49 1.92 19.79
C ASP A 204 22.68 0.39 19.77
N ASP A 205 21.58 -0.38 19.72
CA ASP A 205 21.68 -1.83 19.53
C ASP A 205 22.19 -2.19 18.14
N GLU A 206 23.40 -2.69 18.05
CA GLU A 206 24.09 -2.98 16.79
C GLU A 206 23.38 -4.07 15.96
N ILE A 207 22.73 -5.04 16.58
CA ILE A 207 21.98 -6.08 15.86
C ILE A 207 20.83 -5.44 15.08
N SER A 208 20.04 -4.60 15.76
CA SER A 208 18.90 -3.91 15.14
C SER A 208 19.35 -2.91 14.08
N LYS A 209 20.41 -2.12 14.34
CA LYS A 209 20.98 -1.16 13.38
C LYS A 209 21.44 -1.87 12.10
N ASN A 210 22.19 -2.95 12.24
CA ASN A 210 22.71 -3.72 11.11
C ASN A 210 21.57 -4.41 10.31
N ALA A 211 20.53 -4.90 10.98
CA ALA A 211 19.38 -5.50 10.30
C ALA A 211 18.58 -4.46 9.49
N ILE A 212 18.36 -3.26 10.06
CA ILE A 212 17.71 -2.15 9.36
C ILE A 212 18.57 -1.70 8.17
N TYR A 213 19.88 -1.56 8.35
CA TYR A 213 20.78 -1.15 7.28
C TYR A 213 20.73 -2.12 6.10
N ARG A 214 20.82 -3.44 6.34
CA ARG A 214 20.69 -4.47 5.28
C ARG A 214 19.34 -4.41 4.57
N LEU A 215 18.25 -4.21 5.31
CA LEU A 215 16.94 -4.02 4.71
C LEU A 215 16.93 -2.83 3.74
N MET A 216 17.56 -1.70 4.14
CA MET A 216 17.67 -0.51 3.30
C MET A 216 18.57 -0.71 2.09
N GLU A 217 19.65 -1.51 2.20
CA GLU A 217 20.50 -1.88 1.06
C GLU A 217 19.70 -2.67 0.00
N HIS A 218 18.94 -3.68 0.42
CA HIS A 218 18.09 -4.45 -0.49
C HIS A 218 16.95 -3.61 -1.08
N LEU A 219 16.35 -2.71 -0.30
CA LEU A 219 15.36 -1.77 -0.80
C LEU A 219 15.97 -0.86 -1.87
N ALA A 220 17.18 -0.36 -1.64
CA ALA A 220 17.90 0.47 -2.60
C ALA A 220 18.18 -0.27 -3.92
N ASP A 221 18.51 -1.57 -3.88
CA ASP A 221 18.67 -2.37 -5.10
C ASP A 221 17.37 -2.41 -5.93
N GLY A 222 16.23 -2.59 -5.27
CA GLY A 222 14.92 -2.50 -5.92
C GLY A 222 14.63 -1.10 -6.49
N ILE A 223 14.98 -0.05 -5.76
CA ILE A 223 14.83 1.35 -6.22
C ILE A 223 15.68 1.59 -7.48
N VAL A 224 16.92 1.13 -7.50
CA VAL A 224 17.81 1.24 -8.67
C VAL A 224 17.21 0.56 -9.88
N ASN A 225 16.68 -0.67 -9.74
CA ASN A 225 16.05 -1.41 -10.82
C ASN A 225 14.81 -0.65 -11.37
N ILE A 226 13.94 -0.18 -10.48
CA ILE A 226 12.73 0.57 -10.85
C ILE A 226 13.12 1.88 -11.56
N THR A 227 14.09 2.61 -11.03
CA THR A 227 14.53 3.87 -11.62
C THR A 227 15.16 3.63 -13.00
N SER A 228 15.91 2.54 -13.17
CA SER A 228 16.53 2.19 -14.46
C SER A 228 15.52 1.83 -15.55
N VAL A 229 14.35 1.27 -15.18
CA VAL A 229 13.33 0.83 -16.14
C VAL A 229 12.24 1.88 -16.35
N PHE A 230 11.80 2.51 -15.27
CA PHE A 230 10.62 3.39 -15.27
C PHE A 230 10.98 4.89 -15.19
N ASN A 231 12.08 5.23 -14.51
CA ASN A 231 12.59 6.59 -14.33
C ASN A 231 11.49 7.62 -13.97
N PRO A 232 10.77 7.44 -12.86
CA PRO A 232 9.69 8.32 -12.46
C PRO A 232 10.22 9.65 -11.91
N GLU A 233 9.38 10.69 -11.87
CA GLU A 233 9.69 11.95 -11.17
C GLU A 233 9.90 11.73 -9.66
N MET A 234 9.22 10.73 -9.08
CA MET A 234 9.30 10.45 -7.63
C MET A 234 9.13 8.96 -7.33
N ILE A 235 9.89 8.46 -6.36
CA ILE A 235 9.60 7.18 -5.70
C ILE A 235 9.09 7.47 -4.29
N ILE A 236 7.93 6.92 -3.94
CA ILE A 236 7.31 7.07 -2.63
C ILE A 236 7.49 5.78 -1.84
N LEU A 237 8.08 5.89 -0.66
CA LEU A 237 8.28 4.79 0.28
C LEU A 237 7.19 4.83 1.35
N GLY A 238 6.30 3.84 1.34
CA GLY A 238 5.18 3.71 2.27
C GLY A 238 5.20 2.39 3.03
N GLY A 239 4.20 2.22 3.91
CA GLY A 239 4.05 1.04 4.75
C GLY A 239 4.54 1.24 6.19
N GLY A 240 4.20 0.28 7.06
CA GLY A 240 4.29 0.48 8.50
C GLY A 240 5.69 0.84 9.04
N ILE A 241 6.74 0.23 8.53
CA ILE A 241 8.12 0.56 8.97
C ILE A 241 8.65 1.85 8.35
N MET A 242 8.15 2.26 7.19
CA MET A 242 8.54 3.50 6.54
C MET A 242 8.07 4.75 7.32
N ALA A 243 7.11 4.63 8.23
CA ALA A 243 6.72 5.69 9.16
C ALA A 243 7.88 6.16 10.08
N GLN A 244 8.98 5.39 10.18
CA GLN A 244 10.23 5.81 10.87
C GLN A 244 11.09 6.73 9.97
N THR A 245 10.47 7.69 9.32
CA THR A 245 11.09 8.55 8.29
C THR A 245 12.37 9.22 8.76
N GLU A 246 12.37 9.84 9.95
CA GLU A 246 13.54 10.54 10.50
C GLU A 246 14.75 9.61 10.66
N TYR A 247 14.52 8.33 10.99
CA TYR A 247 15.58 7.35 11.13
C TYR A 247 16.04 6.78 9.79
N LEU A 248 15.09 6.50 8.87
CA LEU A 248 15.37 5.78 7.63
C LEU A 248 15.86 6.70 6.50
N GLN A 249 15.39 7.94 6.45
CA GLN A 249 15.72 8.86 5.36
C GLN A 249 17.21 9.10 5.18
N PRO A 250 18.02 9.38 6.22
CA PRO A 250 19.47 9.55 6.04
C PRO A 250 20.13 8.27 5.54
N ILE A 251 19.71 7.09 6.02
CA ILE A 251 20.29 5.80 5.63
C ILE A 251 20.04 5.52 4.15
N ILE A 252 18.77 5.55 3.71
CA ILE A 252 18.43 5.27 2.31
C ILE A 252 19.04 6.29 1.36
N THR A 253 19.08 7.57 1.75
CA THR A 253 19.70 8.63 0.95
C THR A 253 21.18 8.38 0.75
N GLN A 254 21.91 7.98 1.79
CA GLN A 254 23.34 7.67 1.69
C GLN A 254 23.59 6.48 0.75
N ILE A 255 22.85 5.39 0.92
CA ILE A 255 22.99 4.18 0.08
C ILE A 255 22.68 4.50 -1.38
N LEU A 256 21.63 5.27 -1.66
CA LEU A 256 21.25 5.61 -3.03
C LEU A 256 22.25 6.54 -3.71
N LYS A 257 22.93 7.44 -2.98
CA LYS A 257 24.03 8.25 -3.52
C LYS A 257 25.18 7.41 -4.07
N GLU A 258 25.42 6.24 -3.50
CA GLU A 258 26.47 5.32 -3.93
C GLU A 258 26.02 4.42 -5.09
N LYS A 259 24.75 4.06 -5.14
CA LYS A 259 24.19 3.11 -6.12
C LYS A 259 23.63 3.76 -7.39
N LEU A 260 23.03 4.94 -7.29
CA LEU A 260 22.44 5.64 -8.43
C LEU A 260 23.50 6.48 -9.16
N GLN A 261 23.44 6.47 -10.50
CA GLN A 261 24.28 7.32 -11.34
C GLN A 261 23.69 8.75 -11.37
N PRO A 262 24.31 9.75 -10.74
CA PRO A 262 23.71 11.07 -10.53
C PRO A 262 23.25 11.74 -11.85
N ASN A 263 24.05 11.63 -12.89
CA ASN A 263 23.77 12.25 -14.20
C ASN A 263 22.55 11.63 -14.94
N VAL A 264 22.13 10.43 -14.52
CA VAL A 264 21.00 9.73 -15.15
C VAL A 264 19.72 9.91 -14.33
N TYR A 265 19.85 9.97 -13.01
CA TYR A 265 18.71 9.91 -12.08
C TYR A 265 18.53 11.18 -11.23
N GLU A 266 19.14 12.30 -11.62
CA GLU A 266 19.11 13.57 -10.88
C GLU A 266 17.71 14.14 -10.64
N LYS A 267 16.73 13.73 -11.48
CA LYS A 267 15.35 14.20 -11.41
C LYS A 267 14.40 13.28 -10.67
N THR A 268 14.85 12.09 -10.25
CA THR A 268 14.03 11.19 -9.46
C THR A 268 14.15 11.53 -7.97
N GLU A 269 13.08 12.01 -7.39
CA GLU A 269 13.01 12.32 -5.96
C GLU A 269 12.62 11.09 -5.15
N ILE A 270 13.19 10.91 -3.96
CA ILE A 270 12.77 9.89 -3.00
C ILE A 270 12.01 10.57 -1.87
N ALA A 271 10.78 10.14 -1.62
CA ALA A 271 9.91 10.66 -0.59
C ALA A 271 9.30 9.55 0.26
N PHE A 272 8.88 9.89 1.46
CA PHE A 272 8.10 8.99 2.32
C PHE A 272 6.61 9.35 2.23
N ALA A 273 5.75 8.34 2.31
CA ALA A 273 4.30 8.50 2.28
C ALA A 273 3.83 9.41 3.42
N LYS A 274 2.84 10.27 3.15
CA LYS A 274 2.33 11.27 4.09
C LYS A 274 0.94 10.94 4.63
N LEU A 275 0.14 10.17 3.89
CA LEU A 275 -1.26 9.90 4.23
C LEU A 275 -1.43 8.72 5.18
N GLU A 276 -0.34 8.01 5.47
CA GLU A 276 -0.32 6.90 6.43
C GLU A 276 -1.47 5.89 6.19
N ASN A 277 -2.29 5.68 7.22
CA ASN A 277 -3.41 4.75 7.19
C ASN A 277 -4.62 5.21 6.36
N ASP A 278 -4.66 6.46 5.95
CA ASP A 278 -5.77 7.02 5.18
C ASP A 278 -5.52 6.91 3.65
N ALA A 279 -4.28 6.59 3.25
CA ALA A 279 -3.86 6.57 1.85
C ALA A 279 -4.72 5.64 0.97
N GLY A 280 -5.01 4.42 1.43
CA GLY A 280 -5.83 3.45 0.70
C GLY A 280 -7.25 3.96 0.44
N MET A 281 -7.92 4.47 1.47
CA MET A 281 -9.27 5.02 1.35
C MET A 281 -9.33 6.25 0.44
N LEU A 282 -8.39 7.18 0.58
CA LEU A 282 -8.34 8.40 -0.23
C LEU A 282 -7.97 8.09 -1.69
N GLY A 283 -7.10 7.13 -1.92
CA GLY A 283 -6.76 6.66 -3.26
C GLY A 283 -7.92 5.94 -3.94
N ALA A 284 -8.67 5.12 -3.21
CA ALA A 284 -9.89 4.50 -3.72
C ALA A 284 -10.94 5.55 -4.13
N LEU A 285 -11.12 6.61 -3.31
CA LEU A 285 -11.96 7.75 -3.67
C LEU A 285 -11.48 8.39 -4.98
N TYR A 286 -10.18 8.63 -5.09
CA TYR A 286 -9.60 9.22 -6.29
C TYR A 286 -9.83 8.34 -7.53
N ASN A 287 -9.65 7.02 -7.39
CA ASN A 287 -9.97 6.05 -8.44
C ASN A 287 -11.43 6.15 -8.90
N LEU A 288 -12.37 6.19 -7.96
CA LEU A 288 -13.81 6.33 -8.26
C LEU A 288 -14.15 7.64 -9.00
N LEU A 289 -13.47 8.74 -8.67
CA LEU A 289 -13.78 10.06 -9.18
C LEU A 289 -13.17 10.35 -10.56
N TYR A 290 -12.00 9.77 -10.87
CA TYR A 290 -11.17 10.25 -11.98
C TYR A 290 -10.58 9.16 -12.88
N CYS A 291 -10.69 7.89 -12.53
CA CYS A 291 -10.27 6.75 -13.32
C CYS A 291 -11.46 5.91 -13.75
#